data_b187203e7f15c693238717ae03c38456
#
_entry.id   b187203e7f15c693238717ae03c38456
#
_cell.length_a   1.000
_cell.length_b   1.000
_cell.length_c   1.000
_cell.angle_alpha   90.00
_cell.angle_beta   90.00
_cell.angle_gamma   90.00
#
_symmetry.space_group_name_H-M   'P 1'
#
loop_
_entity.id
_entity.type
_entity.pdbx_description
1 polymer ?
#
loop_
_entity_poly.entity_id
_entity_poly.type
_entity_poly.pdbx_seq_one_letter_code
_entity_poly.pdbx_strand_id
1 'polypeptide(L)'
;LYDEKAGSYRFVMKDKGPLQSLEAIENALAKLGLSKNEIRVYVYLARTGMLKASEISEVISLHRTETYRILRDLEKMGLVSSVFEKPLKFVATPFEKSLDILIESKKLRLQLLERKKRDLVSLWVSLPKAEVEYSKKEVFQILEGEEQINLKAEEILTQSRSEICMFASDSDISRFYHAGLLDKLARIEKKDFSVRLLTNNSPKSKFFIKELKLNNVKSSSTCPNDLSSFILIDEQQLLFLINKNGEQKDEMGEKKEKLAALWTNYDAFIKALSALFSELWNS
;
A
#
# COMPACT_ATOMS: atom_id res chain seq x y z
N LEU A 1 13.86 -21.18 -26.77
CA LEU A 1 14.10 -21.57 -28.16
C LEU A 1 14.48 -20.33 -28.96
N TYR A 2 15.59 -20.41 -29.70
CA TYR A 2 16.10 -19.35 -30.57
C TYR A 2 15.28 -19.34 -31.85
N ASP A 3 14.71 -18.18 -32.20
CA ASP A 3 14.00 -18.01 -33.49
C ASP A 3 14.96 -17.38 -34.51
N GLU A 4 15.45 -18.22 -35.41
CA GLU A 4 16.40 -17.82 -36.46
C GLU A 4 15.84 -16.80 -37.49
N LYS A 5 14.51 -16.63 -37.58
CA LYS A 5 13.89 -15.69 -38.50
C LYS A 5 13.71 -14.27 -37.94
N ALA A 6 13.77 -14.10 -36.62
CA ALA A 6 13.56 -12.82 -35.97
C ALA A 6 14.81 -12.20 -35.35
N GLY A 7 15.94 -12.91 -35.29
CA GLY A 7 17.19 -12.42 -34.69
C GLY A 7 17.07 -12.03 -33.20
N SER A 8 16.02 -12.49 -32.51
CA SER A 8 15.73 -12.12 -31.15
C SER A 8 15.38 -13.34 -30.29
N TYR A 9 15.86 -13.36 -29.06
CA TYR A 9 15.44 -14.33 -28.06
C TYR A 9 13.99 -14.08 -27.65
N ARG A 10 13.05 -14.71 -28.35
CA ARG A 10 11.66 -14.75 -27.91
C ARG A 10 11.53 -15.86 -26.88
N PHE A 11 11.39 -15.47 -25.62
CA PHE A 11 11.08 -16.40 -24.54
C PHE A 11 9.62 -16.85 -24.71
N VAL A 12 9.40 -17.96 -25.42
CA VAL A 12 8.10 -18.64 -25.47
C VAL A 12 7.97 -19.45 -24.18
N MET A 13 7.36 -18.86 -23.17
CA MET A 13 6.93 -19.58 -21.98
C MET A 13 5.56 -20.21 -22.23
N LYS A 14 5.50 -21.53 -22.16
CA LYS A 14 4.28 -22.34 -22.39
C LYS A 14 3.37 -22.46 -21.16
N ASP A 15 3.73 -21.85 -19.99
CA ASP A 15 2.94 -21.91 -18.77
C ASP A 15 2.75 -20.51 -18.16
N LYS A 16 1.52 -20.19 -17.77
CA LYS A 16 1.14 -18.93 -17.11
C LYS A 16 1.84 -18.71 -15.74
N GLY A 17 2.33 -19.76 -15.10
CA GLY A 17 3.00 -19.71 -13.80
C GLY A 17 4.31 -18.93 -13.74
N PRO A 18 5.25 -19.09 -14.71
CA PRO A 18 6.53 -18.38 -14.68
C PRO A 18 6.45 -16.87 -14.91
N LEU A 19 5.46 -16.40 -15.68
CA LEU A 19 5.26 -14.96 -15.93
C LEU A 19 4.74 -14.23 -14.69
N GLN A 20 3.75 -14.81 -14.00
CA GLN A 20 3.24 -14.25 -12.75
C GLN A 20 4.32 -14.23 -11.66
N SER A 21 5.21 -15.21 -11.64
CA SER A 21 6.34 -15.27 -10.70
C SER A 21 7.37 -14.18 -10.98
N LEU A 22 7.67 -13.88 -12.26
CA LEU A 22 8.61 -12.83 -12.64
C LEU A 22 8.05 -11.44 -12.30
N GLU A 23 6.80 -11.20 -12.60
CA GLU A 23 6.11 -9.96 -12.27
C GLU A 23 6.05 -9.70 -10.76
N ALA A 24 5.78 -10.75 -9.97
CA ALA A 24 5.83 -10.66 -8.50
C ALA A 24 7.23 -10.27 -7.99
N ILE A 25 8.30 -10.81 -8.61
CA ILE A 25 9.68 -10.46 -8.30
C ILE A 25 9.97 -9.00 -8.65
N GLU A 26 9.60 -8.56 -9.85
CA GLU A 26 9.80 -7.19 -10.31
C GLU A 26 9.07 -6.18 -9.41
N ASN A 27 7.83 -6.47 -9.05
CA ASN A 27 7.03 -5.66 -8.12
C ASN A 27 7.65 -5.60 -6.72
N ALA A 28 8.19 -6.70 -6.22
CA ALA A 28 8.89 -6.72 -4.93
C ALA A 28 10.15 -5.85 -4.96
N LEU A 29 10.97 -5.95 -6.01
CA LEU A 29 12.18 -5.14 -6.19
C LEU A 29 11.84 -3.65 -6.34
N ALA A 30 10.76 -3.30 -7.05
CA ALA A 30 10.27 -1.94 -7.17
C ALA A 30 9.85 -1.35 -5.82
N LYS A 31 9.12 -2.11 -4.99
CA LYS A 31 8.76 -1.73 -3.61
C LYS A 31 10.00 -1.54 -2.73
N LEU A 32 11.06 -2.27 -2.99
CA LEU A 32 12.36 -2.11 -2.31
C LEU A 32 13.15 -0.90 -2.82
N GLY A 33 12.71 -0.25 -3.89
CA GLY A 33 13.22 1.05 -4.35
C GLY A 33 14.11 0.99 -5.58
N LEU A 34 14.13 -0.11 -6.33
CA LEU A 34 14.79 -0.17 -7.62
C LEU A 34 13.90 0.44 -8.70
N SER A 35 14.49 1.20 -9.61
CA SER A 35 13.82 1.68 -10.82
C SER A 35 13.60 0.54 -11.82
N LYS A 36 12.67 0.74 -12.76
CA LYS A 36 12.33 -0.24 -13.80
C LYS A 36 13.56 -0.73 -14.59
N ASN A 37 14.46 0.18 -14.96
CA ASN A 37 15.66 -0.18 -15.70
C ASN A 37 16.70 -0.93 -14.83
N GLU A 38 16.84 -0.56 -13.56
CA GLU A 38 17.68 -1.28 -12.61
C GLU A 38 17.20 -2.72 -12.40
N ILE A 39 15.89 -2.91 -12.26
CA ILE A 39 15.27 -4.24 -12.14
C ILE A 39 15.55 -5.07 -13.39
N ARG A 40 15.33 -4.53 -14.58
CA ARG A 40 15.59 -5.23 -15.85
C ARG A 40 17.06 -5.67 -15.98
N VAL A 41 17.97 -4.76 -15.70
CA VAL A 41 19.42 -5.04 -15.74
C VAL A 41 19.80 -6.11 -14.72
N TYR A 42 19.38 -5.95 -13.47
CA TYR A 42 19.68 -6.89 -12.40
C TYR A 42 19.12 -8.30 -12.67
N VAL A 43 17.83 -8.39 -12.98
CA VAL A 43 17.16 -9.68 -13.24
C VAL A 43 17.77 -10.39 -14.44
N TYR A 44 18.08 -9.67 -15.52
CA TYR A 44 18.75 -10.24 -16.67
C TYR A 44 20.13 -10.79 -16.29
N LEU A 45 20.96 -10.01 -15.61
CA LEU A 45 22.30 -10.41 -15.19
C LEU A 45 22.26 -11.58 -14.19
N ALA A 46 21.32 -11.58 -13.24
CA ALA A 46 21.17 -12.66 -12.26
C ALA A 46 20.77 -14.01 -12.90
N ARG A 47 20.09 -13.96 -14.05
CA ARG A 47 19.64 -15.16 -14.77
C ARG A 47 20.64 -15.67 -15.82
N THR A 48 21.45 -14.80 -16.36
CA THR A 48 22.40 -15.15 -17.45
C THR A 48 23.82 -15.38 -16.98
N GLY A 49 24.17 -14.84 -15.80
CA GLY A 49 25.53 -14.93 -15.26
C GLY A 49 26.40 -13.74 -15.64
N MET A 50 27.71 -13.94 -15.73
CA MET A 50 28.71 -12.88 -15.94
C MET A 50 28.71 -12.36 -17.38
N LEU A 51 28.45 -11.06 -17.56
CA LEU A 51 28.33 -10.40 -18.86
C LEU A 51 29.10 -9.06 -18.91
N LYS A 52 29.41 -8.61 -20.15
CA LYS A 52 29.90 -7.25 -20.42
C LYS A 52 28.75 -6.26 -20.48
N ALA A 53 29.00 -5.00 -20.15
CA ALA A 53 27.98 -3.95 -20.25
C ALA A 53 27.42 -3.78 -21.69
N SER A 54 28.21 -4.06 -22.72
CA SER A 54 27.75 -4.02 -24.12
C SER A 54 26.71 -5.10 -24.42
N GLU A 55 26.91 -6.32 -23.93
CA GLU A 55 25.99 -7.45 -24.11
C GLU A 55 24.66 -7.17 -23.39
N ILE A 56 24.72 -6.60 -22.20
CA ILE A 56 23.53 -6.20 -21.43
C ILE A 56 22.77 -5.09 -22.17
N SER A 57 23.48 -4.04 -22.64
CA SER A 57 22.86 -2.88 -23.31
C SER A 57 22.13 -3.28 -24.59
N GLU A 58 22.68 -4.22 -25.33
CA GLU A 58 22.11 -4.73 -26.58
C GLU A 58 20.79 -5.46 -26.34
N VAL A 59 20.76 -6.40 -25.38
CA VAL A 59 19.59 -7.22 -25.07
C VAL A 59 18.47 -6.41 -24.41
N ILE A 60 18.82 -5.50 -23.49
CA ILE A 60 17.83 -4.70 -22.78
C ILE A 60 17.38 -3.47 -23.58
N SER A 61 18.02 -3.20 -24.73
CA SER A 61 17.75 -2.03 -25.58
C SER A 61 17.93 -0.70 -24.83
N LEU A 62 19.02 -0.59 -24.05
CA LEU A 62 19.41 0.64 -23.37
C LEU A 62 20.70 1.21 -24.00
N HIS A 63 20.86 2.53 -23.93
CA HIS A 63 22.13 3.16 -24.31
C HIS A 63 23.27 2.63 -23.45
N ARG A 64 24.43 2.40 -24.07
CA ARG A 64 25.62 1.86 -23.39
C ARG A 64 26.06 2.69 -22.17
N THR A 65 26.01 4.02 -22.29
CA THR A 65 26.32 4.93 -21.18
C THR A 65 25.35 4.78 -20.01
N GLU A 66 24.06 4.64 -20.30
CA GLU A 66 23.03 4.39 -19.29
C GLU A 66 23.19 3.04 -18.62
N THR A 67 23.48 1.99 -19.38
CA THR A 67 23.77 0.66 -18.84
C THR A 67 24.93 0.68 -17.87
N TYR A 68 26.04 1.36 -18.20
CA TYR A 68 27.17 1.53 -17.29
C TYR A 68 26.78 2.29 -16.02
N ARG A 69 25.98 3.35 -16.13
CA ARG A 69 25.50 4.11 -14.98
C ARG A 69 24.67 3.21 -14.05
N ILE A 70 23.71 2.46 -14.60
CA ILE A 70 22.87 1.53 -13.84
C ILE A 70 23.72 0.44 -13.16
N LEU A 71 24.67 -0.17 -13.89
CA LEU A 71 25.55 -1.18 -13.31
C LEU A 71 26.40 -0.63 -12.16
N ARG A 72 26.86 0.62 -12.25
CA ARG A 72 27.58 1.30 -11.17
C ARG A 72 26.67 1.62 -9.97
N ASP A 73 25.44 1.99 -10.22
CA ASP A 73 24.47 2.25 -9.14
C ASP A 73 24.08 0.95 -8.43
N LEU A 74 23.85 -0.14 -9.17
CA LEU A 74 23.65 -1.49 -8.61
C LEU A 74 24.89 -1.99 -7.84
N GLU A 75 26.10 -1.68 -8.32
CA GLU A 75 27.36 -2.03 -7.64
C GLU A 75 27.49 -1.29 -6.30
N LYS A 76 27.19 0.02 -6.25
CA LYS A 76 27.14 0.80 -4.99
C LYS A 76 26.13 0.23 -3.98
N MET A 77 25.04 -0.34 -4.46
CA MET A 77 24.04 -1.01 -3.63
C MET A 77 24.47 -2.44 -3.22
N GLY A 78 25.56 -2.98 -3.77
CA GLY A 78 26.01 -4.34 -3.49
C GLY A 78 25.23 -5.44 -4.23
N LEU A 79 24.41 -5.06 -5.22
CA LEU A 79 23.57 -5.98 -5.99
C LEU A 79 24.31 -6.56 -7.21
N VAL A 80 25.38 -5.90 -7.64
CA VAL A 80 26.23 -6.30 -8.75
C VAL A 80 27.68 -6.09 -8.33
N SER A 81 28.60 -6.91 -8.86
CA SER A 81 30.04 -6.75 -8.70
C SER A 81 30.72 -6.72 -10.06
N SER A 82 31.75 -5.88 -10.19
CA SER A 82 32.62 -5.88 -11.36
C SER A 82 33.72 -6.90 -11.22
N VAL A 83 33.99 -7.65 -12.30
CA VAL A 83 35.12 -8.59 -12.42
C VAL A 83 36.12 -7.97 -13.35
N PHE A 84 37.36 -7.76 -12.81
CA PHE A 84 38.45 -7.12 -13.55
C PHE A 84 39.08 -8.08 -14.57
N GLU A 85 38.37 -8.25 -15.68
CA GLU A 85 38.84 -8.91 -16.88
C GLU A 85 38.98 -7.89 -18.02
N LYS A 86 39.68 -8.20 -19.05
CA LYS A 86 39.72 -7.39 -20.27
C LYS A 86 38.93 -8.11 -21.36
N PRO A 87 37.72 -7.65 -21.70
CA PRO A 87 36.99 -6.44 -21.22
C PRO A 87 36.32 -6.67 -19.85
N LEU A 88 36.03 -5.54 -19.14
CA LEU A 88 35.33 -5.53 -17.84
C LEU A 88 33.96 -6.23 -17.91
N LYS A 89 33.72 -7.16 -16.99
CA LYS A 89 32.48 -7.92 -16.86
C LYS A 89 31.81 -7.61 -15.53
N PHE A 90 30.51 -7.88 -15.47
CA PHE A 90 29.66 -7.71 -14.29
C PHE A 90 28.98 -9.01 -13.94
N VAL A 91 28.78 -9.26 -12.66
CA VAL A 91 28.05 -10.41 -12.12
C VAL A 91 27.08 -9.95 -11.06
N ALA A 92 25.85 -10.49 -11.09
CA ALA A 92 24.84 -10.17 -10.08
C ALA A 92 25.15 -10.93 -8.77
N THR A 93 24.90 -10.27 -7.66
CA THR A 93 24.77 -10.91 -6.35
C THR A 93 23.59 -11.89 -6.38
N PRO A 94 23.67 -13.08 -5.76
CA PRO A 94 22.55 -14.02 -5.69
C PRO A 94 21.28 -13.36 -5.18
N PHE A 95 20.12 -13.72 -5.74
CA PHE A 95 18.84 -13.04 -5.52
C PHE A 95 18.45 -12.95 -4.04
N GLU A 96 18.58 -14.04 -3.30
CA GLU A 96 18.29 -14.09 -1.85
C GLU A 96 19.14 -13.05 -1.09
N LYS A 97 20.44 -13.04 -1.33
CA LYS A 97 21.37 -12.08 -0.71
C LYS A 97 21.07 -10.64 -1.12
N SER A 98 20.63 -10.42 -2.35
CA SER A 98 20.23 -9.09 -2.82
C SER A 98 18.97 -8.59 -2.13
N LEU A 99 17.99 -9.46 -1.86
CA LEU A 99 16.82 -9.13 -1.06
C LEU A 99 17.22 -8.74 0.37
N ASP A 100 18.11 -9.50 0.99
CA ASP A 100 18.60 -9.20 2.34
C ASP A 100 19.26 -7.81 2.40
N ILE A 101 20.13 -7.50 1.45
CA ILE A 101 20.82 -6.21 1.34
C ILE A 101 19.79 -5.07 1.22
N LEU A 102 18.80 -5.22 0.34
CA LEU A 102 17.78 -4.19 0.12
C LEU A 102 16.89 -3.99 1.34
N ILE A 103 16.44 -5.08 1.96
CA ILE A 103 15.60 -5.04 3.16
C ILE A 103 16.36 -4.38 4.32
N GLU A 104 17.62 -4.77 4.54
CA GLU A 104 18.43 -4.24 5.62
C GLU A 104 18.73 -2.74 5.42
N SER A 105 19.02 -2.33 4.18
CA SER A 105 19.16 -0.91 3.82
C SER A 105 17.91 -0.09 4.14
N LYS A 106 16.72 -0.64 3.86
CA LYS A 106 15.44 0.00 4.20
C LYS A 106 15.22 0.12 5.70
N LYS A 107 15.51 -0.95 6.45
CA LYS A 107 15.42 -0.94 7.92
C LYS A 107 16.35 0.11 8.53
N LEU A 108 17.60 0.14 8.09
CA LEU A 108 18.56 1.13 8.58
C LEU A 108 18.09 2.56 8.30
N ARG A 109 17.58 2.82 7.08
CA ARG A 109 17.05 4.13 6.72
C ARG A 109 15.86 4.52 7.61
N LEU A 110 14.95 3.58 7.89
CA LEU A 110 13.81 3.80 8.78
C LEU A 110 14.29 4.13 10.21
N GLN A 111 15.21 3.35 10.76
CA GLN A 111 15.77 3.60 12.09
C GLN A 111 16.43 4.98 12.20
N LEU A 112 17.15 5.42 11.16
CA LEU A 112 17.75 6.76 11.12
C LEU A 112 16.68 7.87 11.12
N LEU A 113 15.59 7.67 10.39
CA LEU A 113 14.47 8.61 10.38
C LEU A 113 13.74 8.64 11.72
N GLU A 114 13.54 7.48 12.35
CA GLU A 114 12.93 7.38 13.68
C GLU A 114 13.76 8.12 14.75
N ARG A 115 15.09 7.98 14.72
CA ARG A 115 15.98 8.73 15.60
C ARG A 115 15.86 10.25 15.39
N LYS A 116 15.80 10.69 14.14
CA LYS A 116 15.65 12.11 13.79
C LYS A 116 14.25 12.67 14.06
N LYS A 117 13.23 11.82 14.19
CA LYS A 117 11.85 12.25 14.37
C LYS A 117 11.69 13.19 15.57
N ARG A 118 12.32 12.87 16.69
CA ARG A 118 12.23 13.70 17.91
C ARG A 118 12.83 15.09 17.69
N ASP A 119 13.99 15.16 17.06
CA ASP A 119 14.67 16.42 16.77
C ASP A 119 13.86 17.26 15.78
N LEU A 120 13.33 16.62 14.74
CA LEU A 120 12.48 17.30 13.75
C LEU A 120 11.19 17.83 14.37
N VAL A 121 10.55 17.07 15.27
CA VAL A 121 9.37 17.54 16.01
C VAL A 121 9.70 18.72 16.92
N SER A 122 10.83 18.69 17.64
CA SER A 122 11.25 19.80 18.46
C SER A 122 11.54 21.07 17.64
N LEU A 123 12.20 20.93 16.49
CA LEU A 123 12.42 22.02 15.56
C LEU A 123 11.10 22.57 15.01
N TRP A 124 10.17 21.71 14.64
CA TRP A 124 8.84 22.12 14.17
C TRP A 124 8.07 22.93 15.21
N VAL A 125 8.11 22.52 16.48
CA VAL A 125 7.46 23.23 17.59
C VAL A 125 8.11 24.61 17.84
N SER A 126 9.42 24.76 17.57
CA SER A 126 10.15 26.03 17.74
C SER A 126 9.90 27.03 16.60
N LEU A 127 9.32 26.60 15.47
CA LEU A 127 8.97 27.51 14.39
C LEU A 127 7.83 28.45 14.83
N PRO A 128 7.88 29.75 14.46
CA PRO A 128 6.80 30.67 14.72
C PRO A 128 5.49 30.12 14.13
N LYS A 129 4.50 29.89 15.01
CA LYS A 129 3.16 29.53 14.54
C LYS A 129 2.56 30.76 13.88
N ALA A 130 2.11 30.64 12.64
CA ALA A 130 1.17 31.61 12.12
C ALA A 130 -0.04 31.61 13.05
N GLU A 131 -0.46 32.78 13.53
CA GLU A 131 -1.70 32.96 14.28
C GLU A 131 -2.89 32.67 13.36
N VAL A 132 -3.13 31.40 13.10
CA VAL A 132 -4.38 30.94 12.50
C VAL A 132 -5.27 30.67 13.68
N GLU A 133 -6.23 31.55 13.94
CA GLU A 133 -7.37 31.23 14.80
C GLU A 133 -8.01 29.96 14.30
N TYR A 134 -7.70 28.84 14.93
CA TYR A 134 -8.46 27.60 14.76
C TYR A 134 -9.81 27.76 15.47
N SER A 135 -10.71 28.58 14.89
CA SER A 135 -12.13 28.32 15.08
C SER A 135 -12.32 26.84 14.68
N LYS A 136 -13.24 26.13 15.32
CA LYS A 136 -13.68 24.77 14.91
C LYS A 136 -14.27 24.87 13.49
N LYS A 137 -13.41 25.03 12.49
CA LYS A 137 -13.88 25.08 11.11
C LYS A 137 -14.35 23.68 10.74
N GLU A 138 -15.57 23.63 10.29
CA GLU A 138 -16.10 22.46 9.60
C GLU A 138 -15.23 22.20 8.38
N VAL A 139 -14.74 20.98 8.28
CA VAL A 139 -13.78 20.57 7.26
C VAL A 139 -14.38 19.44 6.44
N PHE A 140 -14.25 19.56 5.13
CA PHE A 140 -14.45 18.48 4.17
C PHE A 140 -13.11 18.17 3.50
N GLN A 141 -12.60 16.98 3.70
CA GLN A 141 -11.36 16.54 3.09
C GLN A 141 -11.62 15.32 2.22
N ILE A 142 -11.28 15.43 0.94
CA ILE A 142 -11.28 14.27 0.04
C ILE A 142 -9.91 13.61 0.11
N LEU A 143 -9.90 12.32 0.36
CA LEU A 143 -8.74 11.45 0.42
C LEU A 143 -8.75 10.57 -0.81
N GLU A 144 -7.65 10.49 -1.54
CA GLU A 144 -7.54 9.66 -2.73
C GLU A 144 -6.45 8.59 -2.55
N GLY A 145 -6.81 7.35 -2.86
CA GLY A 145 -5.92 6.19 -2.73
C GLY A 145 -5.95 5.53 -1.35
N GLU A 146 -5.69 4.23 -1.37
CA GLU A 146 -5.81 3.36 -0.21
C GLU A 146 -4.91 3.78 0.97
N GLU A 147 -3.69 4.23 0.66
CA GLU A 147 -2.71 4.63 1.68
C GLU A 147 -3.18 5.83 2.49
N GLN A 148 -3.68 6.89 1.82
CA GLN A 148 -4.17 8.09 2.52
C GLN A 148 -5.41 7.79 3.36
N ILE A 149 -6.31 6.95 2.85
CA ILE A 149 -7.53 6.53 3.55
C ILE A 149 -7.17 5.73 4.80
N ASN A 150 -6.26 4.77 4.68
CA ASN A 150 -5.82 3.95 5.80
C ASN A 150 -5.10 4.78 6.87
N LEU A 151 -4.22 5.70 6.48
CA LEU A 151 -3.54 6.62 7.42
C LEU A 151 -4.55 7.49 8.16
N LYS A 152 -5.58 8.03 7.47
CA LYS A 152 -6.62 8.83 8.10
C LYS A 152 -7.51 7.99 9.02
N ALA A 153 -7.89 6.80 8.60
CA ALA A 153 -8.63 5.86 9.45
C ALA A 153 -7.85 5.54 10.73
N GLU A 154 -6.55 5.25 10.62
CA GLU A 154 -5.69 5.03 11.78
C GLU A 154 -5.60 6.23 12.71
N GLU A 155 -5.45 7.43 12.16
CA GLU A 155 -5.40 8.68 12.91
C GLU A 155 -6.67 8.86 13.75
N ILE A 156 -7.86 8.80 13.12
CA ILE A 156 -9.13 9.02 13.81
C ILE A 156 -9.44 7.93 14.82
N LEU A 157 -9.12 6.65 14.53
CA LEU A 157 -9.27 5.55 15.47
C LEU A 157 -8.38 5.72 16.70
N THR A 158 -7.16 6.23 16.52
CA THR A 158 -6.23 6.47 17.63
C THR A 158 -6.67 7.64 18.51
N GLN A 159 -7.40 8.60 17.94
CA GLN A 159 -7.92 9.78 18.65
C GLN A 159 -9.25 9.52 19.36
N SER A 160 -9.91 8.38 19.09
CA SER A 160 -11.21 8.03 19.66
C SER A 160 -11.16 7.97 21.20
N ARG A 161 -12.22 8.41 21.86
CA ARG A 161 -12.33 8.54 23.32
C ARG A 161 -13.46 7.72 23.93
N SER A 162 -14.53 7.52 23.20
CA SER A 162 -15.75 6.92 23.76
C SER A 162 -16.39 5.86 22.87
N GLU A 163 -16.62 6.15 21.59
CA GLU A 163 -17.37 5.27 20.73
C GLU A 163 -16.86 5.24 19.30
N ILE A 164 -16.91 4.05 18.70
CA ILE A 164 -16.63 3.81 17.29
C ILE A 164 -17.78 3.01 16.70
N CYS A 165 -18.46 3.60 15.70
CA CYS A 165 -19.48 2.91 14.90
C CYS A 165 -18.95 2.75 13.48
N MET A 166 -18.89 1.52 12.99
CA MET A 166 -18.38 1.21 11.66
C MET A 166 -19.38 0.37 10.88
N PHE A 167 -19.73 0.83 9.69
CA PHE A 167 -20.36 -0.01 8.68
C PHE A 167 -19.30 -0.40 7.62
N ALA A 168 -19.17 -1.69 7.36
CA ALA A 168 -18.26 -2.21 6.35
C ALA A 168 -19.01 -3.08 5.34
N SER A 169 -19.01 -2.68 4.08
CA SER A 169 -19.52 -3.48 2.96
C SER A 169 -18.68 -4.74 2.73
N ASP A 170 -19.20 -5.71 2.00
CA ASP A 170 -18.48 -6.94 1.66
C ASP A 170 -17.14 -6.72 0.93
N SER A 171 -17.05 -5.68 0.11
CA SER A 171 -15.81 -5.32 -0.57
C SER A 171 -14.80 -4.71 0.40
N ASP A 172 -15.27 -3.85 1.31
CA ASP A 172 -14.42 -3.06 2.17
C ASP A 172 -13.96 -3.80 3.43
N ILE A 173 -14.75 -4.74 3.95
CA ILE A 173 -14.35 -5.53 5.13
C ILE A 173 -13.05 -6.29 4.90
N SER A 174 -12.86 -6.86 3.71
CA SER A 174 -11.61 -7.51 3.31
C SER A 174 -10.44 -6.53 3.27
N ARG A 175 -10.67 -5.33 2.73
CA ARG A 175 -9.67 -4.26 2.65
C ARG A 175 -9.25 -3.80 4.05
N PHE A 176 -10.21 -3.52 4.91
CA PHE A 176 -9.94 -3.13 6.30
C PHE A 176 -9.22 -4.22 7.10
N TYR A 177 -9.52 -5.49 6.84
CA TYR A 177 -8.79 -6.62 7.43
C TYR A 177 -7.32 -6.61 7.00
N HIS A 178 -7.04 -6.56 5.71
CA HIS A 178 -5.67 -6.56 5.18
C HIS A 178 -4.88 -5.29 5.55
N ALA A 179 -5.56 -4.17 5.74
CA ALA A 179 -4.95 -2.93 6.26
C ALA A 179 -4.66 -2.97 7.77
N GLY A 180 -5.08 -4.03 8.49
CA GLY A 180 -4.91 -4.15 9.94
C GLY A 180 -5.83 -3.23 10.77
N LEU A 181 -6.80 -2.56 10.14
CA LEU A 181 -7.73 -1.67 10.84
C LEU A 181 -8.66 -2.43 11.78
N LEU A 182 -9.10 -3.62 11.38
CA LEU A 182 -9.97 -4.45 12.20
C LEU A 182 -9.25 -5.00 13.43
N ASP A 183 -7.97 -5.33 13.32
CA ASP A 183 -7.14 -5.71 14.48
C ASP A 183 -6.96 -4.54 15.46
N LYS A 184 -6.88 -3.31 14.96
CA LYS A 184 -6.85 -2.11 15.81
C LYS A 184 -8.15 -1.90 16.55
N LEU A 185 -9.30 -2.06 15.88
CA LEU A 185 -10.62 -2.01 16.52
C LEU A 185 -10.73 -3.03 17.66
N ALA A 186 -10.30 -4.27 17.44
CA ALA A 186 -10.30 -5.31 18.47
C ALA A 186 -9.38 -4.99 19.68
N ARG A 187 -8.30 -4.24 19.47
CA ARG A 187 -7.44 -3.76 20.57
C ARG A 187 -8.06 -2.59 21.34
N ILE A 188 -8.79 -1.72 20.66
CA ILE A 188 -9.48 -0.56 21.24
C ILE A 188 -10.65 -1.06 22.10
N GLU A 189 -11.46 -2.01 21.61
CA GLU A 189 -12.58 -2.60 22.33
C GLU A 189 -12.19 -3.17 23.71
N LYS A 190 -10.98 -3.74 23.84
CA LYS A 190 -10.45 -4.26 25.09
C LYS A 190 -10.18 -3.19 26.19
N LYS A 191 -10.31 -1.91 25.84
CA LYS A 191 -10.03 -0.77 26.75
C LYS A 191 -11.30 -0.07 27.22
N ASP A 192 -12.42 -0.77 27.35
CA ASP A 192 -13.73 -0.23 27.76
C ASP A 192 -14.35 0.79 26.78
N PHE A 193 -13.97 0.70 25.51
CA PHE A 193 -14.59 1.48 24.44
C PHE A 193 -15.82 0.78 23.86
N SER A 194 -16.83 1.58 23.49
CA SER A 194 -17.94 1.07 22.71
C SER A 194 -17.55 0.97 21.24
N VAL A 195 -17.27 -0.26 20.76
CA VAL A 195 -17.02 -0.53 19.34
C VAL A 195 -18.20 -1.29 18.78
N ARG A 196 -18.85 -0.77 17.75
CA ARG A 196 -19.96 -1.41 17.03
C ARG A 196 -19.60 -1.57 15.56
N LEU A 197 -19.49 -2.80 15.10
CA LEU A 197 -19.25 -3.12 13.70
C LEU A 197 -20.50 -3.75 13.08
N LEU A 198 -21.02 -3.12 12.04
CA LEU A 198 -22.11 -3.62 11.22
C LEU A 198 -21.61 -3.99 9.82
N THR A 199 -22.06 -5.11 9.27
CA THR A 199 -21.69 -5.54 7.92
C THR A 199 -22.82 -6.29 7.23
N ASN A 200 -22.71 -6.51 5.92
CA ASN A 200 -23.66 -7.29 5.16
C ASN A 200 -23.62 -8.77 5.60
N ASN A 201 -24.77 -9.46 5.53
CA ASN A 201 -24.90 -10.87 5.88
C ASN A 201 -24.44 -11.78 4.72
N SER A 202 -23.16 -11.75 4.38
CA SER A 202 -22.58 -12.59 3.33
C SER A 202 -21.63 -13.66 3.87
N PRO A 203 -21.31 -14.70 3.09
CA PRO A 203 -20.29 -15.69 3.46
C PRO A 203 -18.92 -15.07 3.70
N LYS A 204 -18.57 -14.03 2.91
CA LYS A 204 -17.32 -13.30 3.02
C LYS A 204 -17.22 -12.53 4.33
N SER A 205 -18.24 -11.76 4.67
CA SER A 205 -18.29 -11.01 5.92
C SER A 205 -18.27 -11.93 7.14
N LYS A 206 -19.01 -13.04 7.10
CA LYS A 206 -19.01 -14.06 8.17
C LYS A 206 -17.63 -14.66 8.41
N PHE A 207 -16.84 -14.88 7.35
CA PHE A 207 -15.47 -15.36 7.47
C PHE A 207 -14.62 -14.37 8.28
N PHE A 208 -14.59 -13.10 7.88
CA PHE A 208 -13.79 -12.09 8.57
C PHE A 208 -14.26 -11.82 10.00
N ILE A 209 -15.58 -11.80 10.26
CA ILE A 209 -16.13 -11.64 11.61
C ILE A 209 -15.66 -12.78 12.53
N LYS A 210 -15.62 -14.01 12.02
CA LYS A 210 -15.20 -15.19 12.81
C LYS A 210 -13.72 -15.13 13.19
N GLU A 211 -12.88 -14.60 12.30
CA GLU A 211 -11.44 -14.36 12.56
C GLU A 211 -11.21 -13.21 13.56
N LEU A 212 -12.14 -12.24 13.59
CA LEU A 212 -12.07 -11.08 14.49
C LEU A 212 -12.66 -11.46 15.86
N LYS A 213 -11.88 -11.28 16.90
CA LYS A 213 -12.34 -11.42 18.29
C LYS A 213 -13.00 -10.13 18.79
N LEU A 214 -13.97 -9.61 18.01
CA LEU A 214 -14.80 -8.46 18.38
C LEU A 214 -16.10 -8.93 19.02
N ASN A 215 -16.51 -8.30 20.13
CA ASN A 215 -17.70 -8.70 20.87
C ASN A 215 -19.00 -8.14 20.26
N ASN A 216 -18.94 -6.89 19.77
CA ASN A 216 -20.10 -6.17 19.26
C ASN A 216 -20.07 -6.09 17.73
N VAL A 217 -20.28 -7.23 17.08
CA VAL A 217 -20.39 -7.33 15.63
C VAL A 217 -21.76 -7.84 15.24
N LYS A 218 -22.45 -7.11 14.36
CA LYS A 218 -23.72 -7.56 13.76
C LYS A 218 -23.55 -7.70 12.25
N SER A 219 -24.19 -8.73 11.70
CA SER A 219 -24.39 -8.85 10.26
C SER A 219 -25.89 -8.72 9.98
N SER A 220 -26.28 -7.78 9.15
CA SER A 220 -27.68 -7.54 8.79
C SER A 220 -27.91 -7.83 7.32
N SER A 221 -29.03 -8.51 7.03
CA SER A 221 -29.56 -8.71 5.68
C SER A 221 -30.38 -7.52 5.20
N THR A 222 -30.74 -6.59 6.08
CA THR A 222 -31.49 -5.38 5.76
C THR A 222 -30.59 -4.23 5.28
N CYS A 223 -29.24 -4.37 5.43
CA CYS A 223 -28.32 -3.38 4.92
C CYS A 223 -28.40 -3.30 3.39
N PRO A 224 -28.60 -2.12 2.80
CA PRO A 224 -28.55 -1.95 1.36
C PRO A 224 -27.21 -2.40 0.79
N ASN A 225 -27.24 -3.18 -0.30
CA ASN A 225 -26.00 -3.65 -0.94
C ASN A 225 -25.14 -2.52 -1.49
N ASP A 226 -25.76 -1.38 -1.81
CA ASP A 226 -25.11 -0.20 -2.38
C ASP A 226 -24.70 0.83 -1.31
N LEU A 227 -24.88 0.51 -0.02
CA LEU A 227 -24.45 1.40 1.05
C LEU A 227 -22.92 1.43 1.12
N SER A 228 -22.36 2.60 0.99
CA SER A 228 -20.90 2.80 1.12
C SER A 228 -20.46 2.63 2.56
N SER A 229 -19.27 2.09 2.76
CA SER A 229 -18.68 1.91 4.09
C SER A 229 -18.36 3.26 4.73
N PHE A 230 -18.53 3.33 6.05
CA PHE A 230 -18.19 4.52 6.82
C PHE A 230 -17.76 4.19 8.25
N ILE A 231 -17.01 5.11 8.85
CA ILE A 231 -16.56 5.06 10.23
C ILE A 231 -16.98 6.36 10.92
N LEU A 232 -17.72 6.24 12.00
CA LEU A 232 -18.11 7.34 12.89
C LEU A 232 -17.31 7.22 14.18
N ILE A 233 -16.74 8.32 14.63
CA ILE A 233 -15.92 8.40 15.83
C ILE A 233 -16.50 9.46 16.77
N ASP A 234 -16.88 9.04 17.99
CA ASP A 234 -17.31 9.91 19.09
C ASP A 234 -18.41 10.91 18.72
N GLU A 235 -19.24 10.60 17.71
CA GLU A 235 -20.20 11.53 17.09
C GLU A 235 -19.59 12.89 16.68
N GLN A 236 -18.28 12.93 16.39
CA GLN A 236 -17.55 14.16 16.05
C GLN A 236 -16.80 14.07 14.72
N GLN A 237 -16.55 12.87 14.21
CA GLN A 237 -15.82 12.65 12.97
C GLN A 237 -16.46 11.55 12.14
N LEU A 238 -16.47 11.74 10.84
CA LEU A 238 -16.95 10.80 9.86
C LEU A 238 -15.86 10.55 8.80
N LEU A 239 -15.58 9.30 8.53
CA LEU A 239 -14.85 8.85 7.34
C LEU A 239 -15.82 8.03 6.49
N PHE A 240 -16.16 8.51 5.31
CA PHE A 240 -17.11 7.90 4.38
C PHE A 240 -16.39 7.47 3.09
N LEU A 241 -16.45 6.19 2.73
CA LEU A 241 -15.80 5.68 1.53
C LEU A 241 -16.66 6.01 0.30
N ILE A 242 -16.01 6.48 -0.75
CA ILE A 242 -16.62 6.80 -2.03
C ILE A 242 -16.02 5.84 -3.06
N ASN A 243 -16.78 4.81 -3.41
CA ASN A 243 -16.37 3.93 -4.51
C ASN A 243 -16.67 4.67 -5.82
N LYS A 244 -15.63 5.22 -6.46
CA LYS A 244 -15.79 5.77 -7.81
C LYS A 244 -15.85 4.60 -8.78
N ASN A 245 -17.03 4.33 -9.35
CA ASN A 245 -17.21 3.46 -10.50
C ASN A 245 -16.44 4.05 -11.70
N GLY A 246 -15.17 3.78 -11.80
CA GLY A 246 -14.30 4.26 -12.88
C GLY A 246 -13.08 3.38 -12.98
N GLU A 247 -13.05 2.54 -14.02
CA GLU A 247 -11.88 1.77 -14.36
C GLU A 247 -10.79 2.74 -14.84
N GLN A 248 -9.80 3.07 -14.02
CA GLN A 248 -8.53 3.58 -14.51
C GLN A 248 -7.57 2.42 -14.65
N LYS A 249 -6.96 2.29 -15.81
CA LYS A 249 -5.79 1.44 -15.99
C LYS A 249 -4.61 2.21 -15.42
N ASP A 250 -3.85 1.57 -14.55
CA ASP A 250 -2.56 2.10 -14.13
C ASP A 250 -1.57 2.11 -15.30
N GLU A 251 -0.38 2.64 -15.08
CA GLU A 251 0.69 2.68 -16.10
C GLU A 251 1.10 1.28 -16.61
N MET A 252 0.64 0.21 -15.94
CA MET A 252 0.85 -1.20 -16.31
C MET A 252 -0.38 -1.85 -16.93
N GLY A 253 -1.50 -1.12 -17.11
CA GLY A 253 -2.72 -1.62 -17.74
C GLY A 253 -3.63 -2.43 -16.80
N GLU A 254 -3.35 -2.52 -15.49
CA GLU A 254 -4.21 -3.17 -14.52
C GLU A 254 -5.40 -2.26 -14.14
N LYS A 255 -6.59 -2.88 -14.05
CA LYS A 255 -7.80 -2.20 -13.58
C LYS A 255 -7.67 -1.96 -12.07
N LYS A 256 -7.40 -0.74 -11.67
CA LYS A 256 -7.40 -0.33 -10.27
C LYS A 256 -8.66 0.47 -9.98
N GLU A 257 -9.47 0.01 -9.03
CA GLU A 257 -10.59 0.78 -8.52
C GLU A 257 -10.06 2.07 -7.91
N LYS A 258 -10.56 3.21 -8.36
CA LYS A 258 -10.19 4.51 -7.80
C LYS A 258 -10.90 4.70 -6.47
N LEU A 259 -10.25 4.31 -5.38
CA LEU A 259 -10.75 4.48 -4.04
C LEU A 259 -10.60 5.93 -3.61
N ALA A 260 -11.69 6.51 -3.14
CA ALA A 260 -11.70 7.82 -2.49
C ALA A 260 -12.51 7.75 -1.19
N ALA A 261 -12.23 8.66 -0.26
CA ALA A 261 -13.03 8.82 0.94
C ALA A 261 -13.23 10.30 1.25
N LEU A 262 -14.33 10.60 1.89
CA LEU A 262 -14.61 11.90 2.50
C LEU A 262 -14.36 11.79 4.00
N TRP A 263 -13.46 12.60 4.53
CA TRP A 263 -13.38 12.85 5.95
C TRP A 263 -14.00 14.20 6.29
N THR A 264 -14.83 14.25 7.34
CA THR A 264 -15.46 15.49 7.79
C THR A 264 -15.75 15.46 9.29
N ASN A 265 -15.78 16.64 9.89
CA ASN A 265 -16.27 16.92 11.24
C ASN A 265 -17.57 17.73 11.20
N TYR A 266 -18.28 17.78 10.06
CA TYR A 266 -19.51 18.54 9.89
C TYR A 266 -20.69 17.84 10.57
N ASP A 267 -21.27 18.51 11.55
CA ASP A 267 -22.26 17.95 12.48
C ASP A 267 -23.51 17.35 11.77
N ALA A 268 -24.02 18.01 10.74
CA ALA A 268 -25.20 17.53 10.03
C ALA A 268 -24.98 16.18 9.33
N PHE A 269 -23.78 15.96 8.72
CA PHE A 269 -23.46 14.69 8.08
C PHE A 269 -23.25 13.58 9.12
N ILE A 270 -22.60 13.91 10.22
CA ILE A 270 -22.36 12.98 11.32
C ILE A 270 -23.68 12.51 11.91
N LYS A 271 -24.58 13.44 12.24
CA LYS A 271 -25.92 13.11 12.77
C LYS A 271 -26.76 12.26 11.81
N ALA A 272 -26.71 12.57 10.52
CA ALA A 272 -27.44 11.80 9.51
C ALA A 272 -26.93 10.33 9.45
N LEU A 273 -25.62 10.13 9.43
CA LEU A 273 -25.02 8.80 9.37
C LEU A 273 -25.13 8.06 10.73
N SER A 274 -25.11 8.77 11.87
CA SER A 274 -25.35 8.19 13.19
C SER A 274 -26.80 7.69 13.32
N ALA A 275 -27.77 8.46 12.84
CA ALA A 275 -29.17 8.03 12.81
C ALA A 275 -29.35 6.80 11.92
N LEU A 276 -28.80 6.81 10.70
CA LEU A 276 -28.82 5.67 9.80
C LEU A 276 -28.18 4.42 10.43
N PHE A 277 -27.00 4.57 11.03
CA PHE A 277 -26.31 3.45 11.69
C PHE A 277 -27.16 2.87 12.83
N SER A 278 -27.76 3.75 13.66
CA SER A 278 -28.58 3.32 14.80
C SER A 278 -29.83 2.56 14.35
N GLU A 279 -30.48 2.98 13.27
CA GLU A 279 -31.61 2.27 12.69
C GLU A 279 -31.22 0.89 12.17
N LEU A 280 -30.13 0.82 11.37
CA LEU A 280 -29.59 -0.43 10.85
C LEU A 280 -29.06 -1.37 11.95
N TRP A 281 -28.56 -0.80 13.05
CA TRP A 281 -28.08 -1.58 14.19
C TRP A 281 -29.23 -2.22 14.99
N ASN A 282 -30.37 -1.56 15.07
CA ASN A 282 -31.52 -2.03 15.84
C ASN A 282 -32.49 -2.91 15.02
N SER A 283 -32.36 -2.91 13.69
CA SER A 283 -33.09 -3.80 12.79
C SER A 283 -32.47 -5.20 12.75
#